data_09bec8052f557037a498ae0d7dd969ae
#
_entry.id   09bec8052f557037a498ae0d7dd969ae
#
_cell.length_a   1.000
_cell.length_b   1.000
_cell.length_c   1.000
_cell.angle_alpha   90.00
_cell.angle_beta   90.00
_cell.angle_gamma   90.00
#
_symmetry.space_group_name_H-M   'P 1'
#
loop_
_entity.id
_entity.type
_entity.pdbx_description
1 polymer ?
#
loop_
_entity_poly.entity_id
_entity_poly.type
_entity_poly.pdbx_seq_one_letter_code
_entity_poly.pdbx_strand_id
1 'polypeptide(L)'
;ALEWEREFLMEKQADVNMTFESFVALYEKDIKPKLKLNTWLTKESIIKKKILPYFANRKLSEITAKDIIRWQNEIRELRDCHGKPLSKTYLKTVHNQLSAIFNHAARFYGLNINPARQAGNMGAEERKEMLFWTREEYTRFSEAMIDKPLSFYAFEVLYWCGVREGE
;
A
#
# COMPACT_ATOMS: atom_id res chain seq x y z
N ALA A 1 30.76 -22.53 -18.88
CA ALA A 1 29.38 -21.98 -19.05
C ALA A 1 28.37 -22.65 -18.14
N LEU A 2 28.34 -24.01 -18.11
CA LEU A 2 27.37 -24.77 -17.29
C LEU A 2 27.60 -24.66 -15.76
N GLU A 3 28.84 -24.50 -15.30
CA GLU A 3 29.14 -24.34 -13.87
C GLU A 3 28.72 -22.96 -13.37
N TRP A 4 28.99 -21.91 -14.11
CA TRP A 4 28.57 -20.55 -13.79
C TRP A 4 27.03 -20.43 -13.76
N GLU A 5 26.36 -21.09 -14.70
CA GLU A 5 24.89 -21.11 -14.76
C GLU A 5 24.30 -21.85 -13.55
N ARG A 6 24.91 -22.93 -13.07
CA ARG A 6 24.54 -23.63 -11.85
C ARG A 6 24.77 -22.80 -10.60
N GLU A 7 25.91 -22.13 -10.46
CA GLU A 7 26.22 -21.24 -9.34
C GLU A 7 25.25 -20.07 -9.30
N PHE A 8 24.97 -19.43 -10.44
CA PHE A 8 24.01 -18.35 -10.56
C PHE A 8 22.57 -18.77 -10.23
N LEU A 9 22.15 -19.96 -10.63
CA LEU A 9 20.84 -20.51 -10.27
C LEU A 9 20.78 -20.90 -8.79
N MET A 10 21.86 -21.39 -8.20
CA MET A 10 21.95 -21.70 -6.77
C MET A 10 21.92 -20.43 -5.90
N GLU A 11 22.64 -19.38 -6.26
CA GLU A 11 22.55 -18.08 -5.59
C GLU A 11 21.12 -17.52 -5.63
N LYS A 12 20.49 -17.50 -6.79
CA LYS A 12 19.09 -17.06 -6.92
C LYS A 12 18.11 -17.93 -6.14
N GLN A 13 18.33 -19.24 -6.05
CA GLN A 13 17.49 -20.14 -5.25
C GLN A 13 17.72 -19.95 -3.76
N ALA A 14 18.93 -19.61 -3.31
CA ALA A 14 19.22 -19.30 -1.91
C ALA A 14 18.47 -18.04 -1.46
N ASP A 15 18.39 -17.03 -2.31
CA ASP A 15 17.68 -15.77 -2.02
C ASP A 15 16.16 -15.97 -1.82
N VAL A 16 15.57 -16.95 -2.50
CA VAL A 16 14.12 -17.20 -2.43
C VAL A 16 13.76 -18.18 -1.29
N ASN A 17 14.72 -18.92 -0.74
CA ASN A 17 14.52 -19.88 0.34
C ASN A 17 14.52 -19.25 1.75
N MET A 18 14.78 -17.95 1.85
CA MET A 18 14.68 -17.23 3.11
C MET A 18 13.22 -17.06 3.59
N THR A 19 13.06 -16.74 4.87
CA THR A 19 11.74 -16.41 5.42
C THR A 19 11.21 -15.12 4.81
N PHE A 20 9.89 -14.98 4.75
CA PHE A 20 9.24 -13.76 4.26
C PHE A 20 9.65 -12.53 5.07
N GLU A 21 9.80 -12.66 6.39
CA GLU A 21 10.28 -11.58 7.26
C GLU A 21 11.70 -11.13 6.90
N SER A 22 12.62 -12.08 6.70
CA SER A 22 13.98 -11.78 6.26
C SER A 22 14.00 -11.07 4.91
N PHE A 23 13.14 -11.49 3.99
CA PHE A 23 12.99 -10.83 2.70
C PHE A 23 12.41 -9.43 2.82
N VAL A 24 11.43 -9.20 3.70
CA VAL A 24 10.89 -7.86 3.97
C VAL A 24 11.96 -6.90 4.47
N ALA A 25 12.92 -7.38 5.29
CA ALA A 25 14.05 -6.56 5.74
C ALA A 25 14.98 -6.15 4.57
N LEU A 26 15.21 -7.02 3.59
CA LEU A 26 15.92 -6.67 2.35
C LEU A 26 15.13 -5.67 1.50
N TYR A 27 13.85 -5.94 1.31
CA TYR A 27 12.94 -5.06 0.60
C TYR A 27 12.92 -3.65 1.20
N GLU A 28 12.95 -3.52 2.54
CA GLU A 28 13.05 -2.24 3.23
C GLU A 28 14.33 -1.50 2.85
N LYS A 29 15.50 -2.16 2.90
CA LYS A 29 16.79 -1.57 2.52
C LYS A 29 16.79 -1.04 1.10
N ASP A 30 16.16 -1.77 0.17
CA ASP A 30 16.14 -1.42 -1.26
C ASP A 30 15.16 -0.29 -1.60
N ILE A 31 14.03 -0.20 -0.90
CA ILE A 31 12.91 0.66 -1.26
C ILE A 31 12.82 1.91 -0.40
N LYS A 32 13.12 1.84 0.89
CA LYS A 32 13.03 2.96 1.82
C LYS A 32 13.80 4.20 1.37
N PRO A 33 15.06 4.10 0.85
CA PRO A 33 15.80 5.27 0.39
C PRO A 33 15.17 5.98 -0.83
N LYS A 34 14.30 5.29 -1.55
CA LYS A 34 13.66 5.80 -2.78
C LYS A 34 12.31 6.45 -2.52
N LEU A 35 11.80 6.42 -1.29
CA LEU A 35 10.48 6.89 -0.92
C LEU A 35 10.54 8.10 0.01
N LYS A 36 9.52 8.96 -0.10
CA LYS A 36 9.27 10.01 0.90
C LYS A 36 8.93 9.35 2.25
N LEU A 37 9.36 9.96 3.36
CA LEU A 37 9.19 9.41 4.71
C LEU A 37 7.73 8.98 4.99
N ASN A 38 6.77 9.86 4.74
CA ASN A 38 5.34 9.57 5.01
C ASN A 38 4.82 8.38 4.18
N THR A 39 5.29 8.24 2.94
CA THR A 39 4.94 7.09 2.09
C THR A 39 5.50 5.80 2.66
N TRP A 40 6.74 5.83 3.16
CA TRP A 40 7.34 4.67 3.80
C TRP A 40 6.62 4.29 5.09
N LEU A 41 6.34 5.24 5.99
CA LEU A 41 5.65 4.98 7.27
C LEU A 41 4.28 4.32 7.06
N THR A 42 3.52 4.77 6.07
CA THR A 42 2.24 4.15 5.70
C THR A 42 2.42 2.71 5.23
N LYS A 43 3.39 2.49 4.33
CA LYS A 43 3.74 1.17 3.81
C LYS A 43 4.19 0.22 4.93
N GLU A 44 5.10 0.66 5.77
CA GLU A 44 5.64 -0.08 6.91
C GLU A 44 4.54 -0.50 7.89
N SER A 45 3.62 0.43 8.21
CA SER A 45 2.47 0.14 9.08
C SER A 45 1.60 -0.98 8.53
N ILE A 46 1.32 -0.97 7.22
CA ILE A 46 0.54 -2.04 6.57
C ILE A 46 1.30 -3.36 6.62
N ILE A 47 2.57 -3.35 6.28
CA ILE A 47 3.41 -4.56 6.27
C ILE A 47 3.45 -5.18 7.66
N LYS A 48 3.77 -4.40 8.70
CA LYS A 48 3.90 -4.89 10.08
C LYS A 48 2.57 -5.36 10.67
N LYS A 49 1.46 -4.67 10.40
CA LYS A 49 0.17 -4.94 11.04
C LYS A 49 -0.72 -5.93 10.28
N LYS A 50 -0.56 -6.03 8.96
CA LYS A 50 -1.50 -6.78 8.12
C LYS A 50 -0.87 -7.91 7.30
N ILE A 51 0.44 -7.89 7.08
CA ILE A 51 1.13 -8.86 6.24
C ILE A 51 2.01 -9.79 7.07
N LEU A 52 2.96 -9.25 7.83
CA LEU A 52 3.90 -10.05 8.63
C LEU A 52 3.23 -11.03 9.60
N PRO A 53 2.12 -10.72 10.30
CA PRO A 53 1.50 -11.70 11.19
C PRO A 53 1.10 -13.03 10.54
N TYR A 54 0.91 -13.04 9.20
CA TYR A 54 0.52 -14.23 8.44
C TYR A 54 1.68 -14.94 7.76
N PHE A 55 2.66 -14.18 7.28
CA PHE A 55 3.67 -14.71 6.36
C PHE A 55 5.08 -14.73 6.94
N ALA A 56 5.37 -14.06 8.07
CA ALA A 56 6.72 -13.84 8.59
C ALA A 56 7.60 -15.10 8.60
N ASN A 57 7.09 -16.18 9.18
CA ASN A 57 7.83 -17.43 9.39
C ASN A 57 7.81 -18.39 8.18
N ARG A 58 7.12 -18.04 7.10
CA ARG A 58 7.01 -18.88 5.91
C ARG A 58 8.14 -18.58 4.94
N LYS A 59 8.64 -19.58 4.25
CA LYS A 59 9.60 -19.34 3.17
C LYS A 59 8.91 -18.62 2.01
N LEU A 60 9.59 -17.64 1.45
CA LEU A 60 9.06 -16.82 0.35
C LEU A 60 8.65 -17.69 -0.84
N SER A 61 9.43 -18.74 -1.16
CA SER A 61 9.18 -19.68 -2.26
C SER A 61 7.97 -20.61 -2.04
N GLU A 62 7.56 -20.81 -0.78
CA GLU A 62 6.46 -21.72 -0.43
C GLU A 62 5.10 -21.03 -0.34
N ILE A 63 5.06 -19.69 -0.43
CA ILE A 63 3.81 -18.95 -0.38
C ILE A 63 3.09 -19.04 -1.72
N THR A 64 1.91 -19.66 -1.70
CA THR A 64 1.10 -19.90 -2.89
C THR A 64 -0.06 -18.90 -3.02
N ALA A 65 -0.66 -18.81 -4.21
CA ALA A 65 -1.87 -18.02 -4.41
C ALA A 65 -3.03 -18.45 -3.49
N LYS A 66 -3.12 -19.74 -3.15
CA LYS A 66 -4.11 -20.28 -2.21
C LYS A 66 -3.92 -19.71 -0.79
N ASP A 67 -2.69 -19.56 -0.35
CA ASP A 67 -2.38 -18.96 0.96
C ASP A 67 -2.77 -17.49 1.00
N ILE A 68 -2.55 -16.78 -0.11
CA ILE A 68 -2.92 -15.38 -0.22
C ILE A 68 -4.44 -15.21 -0.24
N ILE A 69 -5.19 -16.10 -0.89
CA ILE A 69 -6.66 -16.07 -0.85
C ILE A 69 -7.18 -16.29 0.58
N ARG A 70 -6.59 -17.20 1.36
CA ARG A 70 -6.92 -17.39 2.77
C ARG A 70 -6.67 -16.12 3.58
N TRP A 71 -5.48 -15.54 3.44
CA TRP A 71 -5.14 -14.27 4.08
C TRP A 71 -6.10 -13.14 3.69
N GLN A 72 -6.48 -13.04 2.42
CA GLN A 72 -7.45 -12.04 1.95
C GLN A 72 -8.81 -12.20 2.64
N ASN A 73 -9.28 -13.43 2.82
CA ASN A 73 -10.53 -13.69 3.50
C ASN A 73 -10.46 -13.27 4.97
N GLU A 74 -9.37 -13.60 5.67
CA GLU A 74 -9.17 -13.18 7.06
C GLU A 74 -9.07 -11.65 7.20
N ILE A 75 -8.36 -10.96 6.28
CA ILE A 75 -8.28 -9.49 6.29
C ILE A 75 -9.65 -8.83 6.06
N ARG A 76 -10.53 -9.42 5.25
CA ARG A 76 -11.90 -8.91 5.03
C ARG A 76 -12.77 -8.98 6.28
N GLU A 77 -12.54 -9.95 7.16
CA GLU A 77 -13.26 -10.09 8.43
C GLU A 77 -12.81 -9.07 9.49
N LEU A 78 -11.66 -8.43 9.32
CA LEU A 78 -11.17 -7.42 10.24
C LEU A 78 -12.09 -6.19 10.24
N ARG A 79 -12.19 -5.58 11.41
CA ARG A 79 -12.93 -4.34 11.63
C ARG A 79 -11.97 -3.21 11.99
N ASP A 80 -12.38 -1.99 11.71
CA ASP A 80 -11.66 -0.79 12.12
C ASP A 80 -11.86 -0.50 13.63
N CYS A 81 -11.28 0.58 14.13
CA CYS A 81 -11.41 1.01 15.52
C CYS A 81 -12.86 1.41 15.92
N HIS A 82 -13.75 1.56 14.94
CA HIS A 82 -15.17 1.87 15.14
C HIS A 82 -16.07 0.64 14.88
N GLY A 83 -15.49 -0.56 14.74
CA GLY A 83 -16.23 -1.80 14.48
C GLY A 83 -16.78 -1.94 13.06
N LYS A 84 -16.42 -1.03 12.14
CA LYS A 84 -16.86 -1.08 10.73
C LYS A 84 -15.95 -1.96 9.88
N PRO A 85 -16.48 -2.60 8.82
CA PRO A 85 -15.64 -3.33 7.87
C PRO A 85 -14.64 -2.40 7.18
N LEU A 86 -13.47 -2.93 6.85
CA LEU A 86 -12.45 -2.18 6.11
C LEU A 86 -12.97 -1.79 4.72
N SER A 87 -12.68 -0.57 4.27
CA SER A 87 -13.11 -0.11 2.95
C SER A 87 -12.46 -0.90 1.82
N LYS A 88 -13.16 -1.05 0.69
CA LYS A 88 -12.63 -1.75 -0.48
C LYS A 88 -11.34 -1.11 -1.01
N THR A 89 -11.24 0.23 -0.95
CA THR A 89 -10.02 0.96 -1.33
C THR A 89 -8.85 0.64 -0.39
N TYR A 90 -9.08 0.54 0.92
CA TYR A 90 -8.05 0.14 1.87
C TYR A 90 -7.60 -1.30 1.66
N LEU A 91 -8.54 -2.24 1.44
CA LEU A 91 -8.23 -3.63 1.11
C LEU A 91 -7.39 -3.73 -0.17
N LYS A 92 -7.73 -2.95 -1.21
CA LYS A 92 -6.91 -2.82 -2.43
C LYS A 92 -5.50 -2.36 -2.10
N THR A 93 -5.35 -1.35 -1.25
CA THR A 93 -4.04 -0.82 -0.84
C THR A 93 -3.22 -1.88 -0.10
N VAL A 94 -3.82 -2.59 0.86
CA VAL A 94 -3.16 -3.67 1.61
C VAL A 94 -2.66 -4.77 0.67
N HIS A 95 -3.50 -5.22 -0.27
CA HIS A 95 -3.11 -6.22 -1.26
C HIS A 95 -1.97 -5.72 -2.17
N ASN A 96 -2.03 -4.47 -2.60
CA ASN A 96 -1.00 -3.88 -3.45
C ASN A 96 0.37 -3.83 -2.74
N GLN A 97 0.43 -3.64 -1.40
CA GLN A 97 1.69 -3.71 -0.67
C GLN A 97 2.29 -5.12 -0.68
N LEU A 98 1.47 -6.15 -0.48
CA LEU A 98 1.93 -7.54 -0.59
C LEU A 98 2.42 -7.87 -2.00
N SER A 99 1.64 -7.49 -3.01
CA SER A 99 2.00 -7.70 -4.42
C SER A 99 3.29 -6.97 -4.80
N ALA A 100 3.55 -5.77 -4.25
CA ALA A 100 4.78 -5.02 -4.48
C ALA A 100 6.02 -5.74 -3.93
N ILE A 101 5.91 -6.39 -2.75
CA ILE A 101 6.99 -7.20 -2.16
C ILE A 101 7.29 -8.38 -3.08
N PHE A 102 6.28 -9.14 -3.51
CA PHE A 102 6.47 -10.28 -4.41
C PHE A 102 6.95 -9.87 -5.81
N ASN A 103 6.52 -8.71 -6.34
CA ASN A 103 7.06 -8.17 -7.59
C ASN A 103 8.55 -7.84 -7.46
N HIS A 104 8.98 -7.29 -6.33
CA HIS A 104 10.39 -7.02 -6.06
C HIS A 104 11.20 -8.32 -6.01
N ALA A 105 10.67 -9.35 -5.33
CA ALA A 105 11.27 -10.67 -5.30
C ALA A 105 11.39 -11.30 -6.69
N ALA A 106 10.33 -11.21 -7.49
CA ALA A 106 10.35 -11.76 -8.85
C ALA A 106 11.31 -11.02 -9.77
N ARG A 107 11.44 -9.70 -9.61
CA ARG A 107 12.28 -8.88 -10.49
C ARG A 107 13.77 -8.99 -10.18
N PHE A 108 14.14 -9.08 -8.90
CA PHE A 108 15.53 -8.92 -8.47
C PHE A 108 16.12 -10.14 -7.77
N TYR A 109 15.27 -11.02 -7.20
CA TYR A 109 15.70 -12.14 -6.35
C TYR A 109 15.28 -13.52 -6.88
N GLY A 110 14.86 -13.60 -8.14
CA GLY A 110 14.65 -14.88 -8.82
C GLY A 110 13.37 -15.64 -8.44
N LEU A 111 12.39 -15.00 -7.80
CA LEU A 111 11.07 -15.61 -7.62
C LEU A 111 10.38 -15.75 -8.99
N ASN A 112 10.00 -16.96 -9.39
CA ASN A 112 9.48 -17.21 -10.74
C ASN A 112 8.16 -16.49 -11.01
N ILE A 113 7.25 -16.46 -10.04
CA ILE A 113 5.88 -15.97 -10.22
C ILE A 113 5.46 -15.18 -8.97
N ASN A 114 4.75 -14.07 -9.16
CA ASN A 114 4.12 -13.35 -8.06
C ASN A 114 2.80 -14.02 -7.66
N PRO A 115 2.71 -14.72 -6.50
CA PRO A 115 1.51 -15.41 -6.08
C PRO A 115 0.36 -14.44 -5.71
N ALA A 116 0.67 -13.21 -5.31
CA ALA A 116 -0.34 -12.20 -5.03
C ALA A 116 -1.04 -11.72 -6.30
N ARG A 117 -0.30 -11.66 -7.42
CA ARG A 117 -0.89 -11.35 -8.71
C ARG A 117 -1.81 -12.46 -9.21
N GLN A 118 -1.43 -13.72 -8.98
CA GLN A 118 -2.28 -14.88 -9.33
C GLN A 118 -3.57 -14.93 -8.50
N ALA A 119 -3.49 -14.59 -7.20
CA ALA A 119 -4.67 -14.57 -6.32
C ALA A 119 -5.69 -13.48 -6.70
N GLY A 120 -5.26 -12.44 -7.41
CA GLY A 120 -6.09 -11.28 -7.71
C GLY A 120 -6.25 -10.32 -6.53
N ASN A 121 -6.74 -9.11 -6.79
CA ASN A 121 -6.90 -8.11 -5.75
C ASN A 121 -8.14 -8.37 -4.90
N MET A 122 -8.05 -8.16 -3.58
CA MET A 122 -9.18 -8.35 -2.64
C MET A 122 -10.08 -7.12 -2.51
N GLY A 123 -9.69 -6.00 -3.06
CA GLY A 123 -10.43 -4.75 -2.99
C GLY A 123 -10.66 -4.13 -4.36
N ALA A 124 -11.45 -3.08 -4.39
CA ALA A 124 -11.75 -2.31 -5.58
C ALA A 124 -11.65 -0.82 -5.29
N GLU A 125 -11.49 -0.04 -6.32
CA GLU A 125 -11.57 1.41 -6.22
C GLU A 125 -13.03 1.85 -6.16
N GLU A 126 -13.43 2.45 -5.06
CA GLU A 126 -14.75 3.06 -4.96
C GLU A 126 -14.63 4.49 -5.47
N ARG A 127 -15.15 4.72 -6.66
CA ARG A 127 -15.31 6.09 -7.17
C ARG A 127 -16.45 6.73 -6.39
N LYS A 128 -16.11 7.57 -5.43
CA LYS A 128 -17.08 8.46 -4.79
C LYS A 128 -17.21 9.69 -5.67
N GLU A 129 -18.44 10.15 -5.84
CA GLU A 129 -18.69 11.43 -6.43
C GLU A 129 -17.95 12.52 -5.63
N MET A 130 -17.17 13.35 -6.32
CA MET A 130 -16.40 14.38 -5.67
C MET A 130 -17.34 15.50 -5.25
N LEU A 131 -17.45 15.72 -3.95
CA LEU A 131 -18.21 16.86 -3.42
C LEU A 131 -17.45 18.14 -3.78
N PHE A 132 -18.16 19.09 -4.34
CA PHE A 132 -17.66 20.44 -4.62
C PHE A 132 -18.68 21.45 -4.14
N TRP A 133 -18.20 22.63 -3.84
CA TRP A 133 -19.09 23.73 -3.47
C TRP A 133 -19.47 24.52 -4.71
N THR A 134 -20.75 24.79 -4.86
CA THR A 134 -21.21 25.75 -5.85
C THR A 134 -20.76 27.15 -5.46
N ARG A 135 -20.80 28.08 -6.42
CA ARG A 135 -20.44 29.48 -6.17
C ARG A 135 -21.31 30.10 -5.06
N GLU A 136 -22.60 29.80 -5.07
CA GLU A 136 -23.57 30.30 -4.09
C GLU A 136 -23.28 29.73 -2.69
N GLU A 137 -22.96 28.47 -2.58
CA GLU A 137 -22.59 27.83 -1.32
C GLU A 137 -21.30 28.42 -0.76
N TYR A 138 -20.28 28.58 -1.61
CA TYR A 138 -19.04 29.21 -1.21
C TYR A 138 -19.23 30.66 -0.75
N THR A 139 -20.04 31.46 -1.45
CA THR A 139 -20.33 32.89 -1.07
C THR A 139 -20.94 32.95 0.33
N ARG A 140 -21.94 32.10 0.63
CA ARG A 140 -22.56 32.04 1.98
C ARG A 140 -21.54 31.65 3.06
N PHE A 141 -20.65 30.70 2.75
CA PHE A 141 -19.59 30.31 3.67
C PHE A 141 -18.60 31.45 3.89
N SER A 142 -18.15 32.10 2.84
CA SER A 142 -17.22 33.25 2.87
C SER A 142 -17.78 34.40 3.69
N GLU A 143 -19.05 34.77 3.50
CA GLU A 143 -19.75 35.79 4.29
C GLU A 143 -19.79 35.45 5.78
N ALA A 144 -20.02 34.17 6.13
CA ALA A 144 -20.04 33.72 7.52
C ALA A 144 -18.63 33.67 8.19
N MET A 145 -17.57 33.87 7.42
CA MET A 145 -16.17 33.83 7.89
C MET A 145 -15.51 35.21 7.97
N ILE A 146 -16.21 36.28 7.63
CA ILE A 146 -15.65 37.64 7.60
C ILE A 146 -15.06 38.10 8.93
N ASP A 147 -15.60 37.61 10.06
CA ASP A 147 -15.11 37.87 11.41
C ASP A 147 -13.77 37.19 11.72
N LYS A 148 -13.27 36.30 10.84
CA LYS A 148 -12.02 35.53 10.98
C LYS A 148 -11.07 35.83 9.81
N PRO A 149 -10.42 36.99 9.76
CA PRO A 149 -9.76 37.48 8.56
C PRO A 149 -8.67 36.54 8.03
N LEU A 150 -7.87 35.88 8.89
CA LEU A 150 -6.85 34.91 8.43
C LEU A 150 -7.48 33.72 7.71
N SER A 151 -8.53 33.17 8.30
CA SER A 151 -9.24 32.02 7.69
C SER A 151 -9.96 32.44 6.41
N PHE A 152 -10.61 33.63 6.42
CA PHE A 152 -11.28 34.20 5.26
C PHE A 152 -10.33 34.27 4.06
N TYR A 153 -9.19 34.97 4.20
CA TYR A 153 -8.24 35.11 3.09
C TYR A 153 -7.63 33.79 2.66
N ALA A 154 -7.38 32.87 3.60
CA ALA A 154 -6.88 31.53 3.25
C ALA A 154 -7.87 30.77 2.37
N PHE A 155 -9.16 30.76 2.74
CA PHE A 155 -10.20 30.11 1.94
C PHE A 155 -10.45 30.81 0.60
N GLU A 156 -10.37 32.16 0.52
CA GLU A 156 -10.45 32.90 -0.73
C GLU A 156 -9.35 32.44 -1.71
N VAL A 157 -8.11 32.35 -1.24
CA VAL A 157 -6.99 31.84 -2.08
C VAL A 157 -7.23 30.40 -2.51
N LEU A 158 -7.59 29.51 -1.57
CA LEU A 158 -7.82 28.10 -1.89
C LEU A 158 -8.94 27.91 -2.93
N TYR A 159 -10.04 28.64 -2.77
CA TYR A 159 -11.20 28.51 -3.65
C TYR A 159 -10.93 29.08 -5.05
N TRP A 160 -10.48 30.35 -5.12
CA TRP A 160 -10.31 31.04 -6.41
C TRP A 160 -9.07 30.59 -7.18
N CYS A 161 -8.00 30.21 -6.50
CA CYS A 161 -6.77 29.74 -7.15
C CYS A 161 -6.74 28.22 -7.37
N GLY A 162 -7.66 27.46 -6.75
CA GLY A 162 -7.70 26.00 -6.88
C GLY A 162 -6.48 25.29 -6.33
N VAL A 163 -5.75 25.91 -5.41
CA VAL A 163 -4.57 25.32 -4.76
C VAL A 163 -4.97 24.39 -3.62
N ARG A 164 -4.13 23.41 -3.30
CA ARG A 164 -4.36 22.52 -2.16
C ARG A 164 -3.79 23.13 -0.89
N GLU A 165 -4.39 22.82 0.26
CA GLU A 165 -3.96 23.33 1.58
C GLU A 165 -2.45 23.18 1.86
N GLY A 166 -1.77 22.24 1.25
CA GLY A 166 -0.33 22.02 1.44
C GLY A 166 0.58 22.65 0.39
N GLU A 167 0.02 23.38 -0.54
CA GLU A 167 0.76 24.10 -1.60
C GLU A 167 0.91 25.57 -1.25
#